data_9383a1e3e201f9397cd91dde3d0c25d1
#
_entry.id   9383a1e3e201f9397cd91dde3d0c25d1
#
_cell.length_a   1.000
_cell.length_b   1.000
_cell.length_c   1.000
_cell.angle_alpha   90.00
_cell.angle_beta   90.00
_cell.angle_gamma   90.00
#
_symmetry.space_group_name_H-M   'P 1'
#
loop_
_entity.id
_entity.type
_entity.pdbx_description
1 polymer ?
#
loop_
_entity_poly.entity_id
_entity_poly.type
_entity_poly.pdbx_seq_one_letter_code
_entity_poly.pdbx_strand_id
1 'polypeptide(L)'
;MQQTEAPPLKAWLLLLLLALIWGSSFILIKKGLIAFRPDQLAAIRIASAGFVLLPFLMQRFKTVRRHHWPKLISVGLVGSFIPAFLFAFAQTQLASGVTGVLNTFTPLATLIIGVLVFRQMVAMQQWVGVLIGLAGTFVLITASASGELQFNSFALLIIVATICYGINLNLIKHHIPDLGALTITGVSLFLVAPPALIYLLVATPFIEQLGTQPDVVFSLGAILVLGIVGTAMALVIFNTVVKMTDTTFTSSVTYLIPIVALILGVIDGEPFLIEHAIGMAAILVGVFIANRRARKPRVAPTV
;
A
#
# COMPACT_ATOMS: atom_id res chain seq x y z
N MET A 1 -21.94 -26.00 -1.35
CA MET A 1 -21.79 -25.01 -0.26
C MET A 1 -20.54 -25.41 0.51
N GLN A 2 -19.38 -24.81 0.21
CA GLN A 2 -18.20 -25.00 1.06
C GLN A 2 -18.49 -24.31 2.39
N GLN A 3 -18.58 -25.09 3.45
CA GLN A 3 -18.54 -24.55 4.82
C GLN A 3 -17.21 -23.79 4.94
N THR A 4 -17.30 -22.49 5.11
CA THR A 4 -16.12 -21.67 5.44
C THR A 4 -15.73 -22.03 6.87
N GLU A 5 -14.80 -22.99 7.00
CA GLU A 5 -14.12 -23.23 8.28
C GLU A 5 -13.53 -21.90 8.79
N ALA A 6 -13.54 -21.71 10.10
CA ALA A 6 -12.94 -20.53 10.70
C ALA A 6 -11.47 -20.43 10.28
N PRO A 7 -10.97 -19.22 9.99
CA PRO A 7 -9.56 -19.06 9.61
C PRO A 7 -8.63 -19.67 10.67
N PRO A 8 -7.64 -20.47 10.26
CA PRO A 8 -6.74 -21.12 11.20
C PRO A 8 -5.91 -20.09 11.98
N LEU A 9 -5.51 -20.40 13.20
CA LEU A 9 -4.69 -19.52 14.05
C LEU A 9 -3.46 -18.96 13.32
N LYS A 10 -2.83 -19.80 12.49
CA LYS A 10 -1.70 -19.39 11.66
C LYS A 10 -2.05 -18.21 10.73
N ALA A 11 -3.25 -18.19 10.15
CA ALA A 11 -3.67 -17.09 9.27
C ALA A 11 -3.83 -15.78 10.07
N TRP A 12 -4.38 -15.83 11.28
CA TRP A 12 -4.48 -14.67 12.17
C TRP A 12 -3.10 -14.12 12.56
N LEU A 13 -2.15 -15.00 12.92
CA LEU A 13 -0.78 -14.58 13.25
C LEU A 13 -0.07 -13.93 12.05
N LEU A 14 -0.22 -14.50 10.86
CA LEU A 14 0.36 -13.92 9.65
C LEU A 14 -0.29 -12.59 9.27
N LEU A 15 -1.60 -12.43 9.47
CA LEU A 15 -2.32 -11.19 9.21
C LEU A 15 -1.89 -10.09 10.19
N LEU A 16 -1.75 -10.40 11.48
CA LEU A 16 -1.22 -9.46 12.47
C LEU A 16 0.23 -9.07 12.16
N LEU A 17 1.06 -10.03 11.77
CA LEU A 17 2.44 -9.77 11.33
C LEU A 17 2.46 -8.82 10.12
N LEU A 18 1.60 -9.04 9.14
CA LEU A 18 1.44 -8.14 7.98
C LEU A 18 1.03 -6.73 8.40
N ALA A 19 0.06 -6.61 9.31
CA ALA A 19 -0.35 -5.31 9.81
C ALA A 19 0.79 -4.56 10.52
N LEU A 20 1.61 -5.27 11.30
CA LEU A 20 2.80 -4.71 11.93
C LEU A 20 3.84 -4.29 10.88
N ILE A 21 4.14 -5.14 9.90
CA ILE A 21 5.13 -4.85 8.85
C ILE A 21 4.69 -3.66 8.01
N TRP A 22 3.45 -3.64 7.53
CA TRP A 22 2.97 -2.55 6.68
C TRP A 22 2.67 -1.28 7.48
N GLY A 23 2.17 -1.40 8.71
CA GLY A 23 1.97 -0.25 9.59
C GLY A 23 3.28 0.42 10.00
N SER A 24 4.34 -0.36 10.23
CA SER A 24 5.68 0.19 10.52
C SER A 24 6.38 0.77 9.28
N SER A 25 5.91 0.50 8.07
CA SER A 25 6.52 1.03 6.85
C SER A 25 6.57 2.55 6.82
N PHE A 26 5.57 3.23 7.39
CA PHE A 26 5.51 4.70 7.41
C PHE A 26 6.57 5.31 8.34
N ILE A 27 6.80 4.71 9.51
CA ILE A 27 7.87 5.17 10.40
C ILE A 27 9.25 4.87 9.80
N LEU A 28 9.42 3.77 9.08
CA LEU A 28 10.66 3.45 8.39
C LEU A 28 10.97 4.46 7.26
N ILE A 29 9.96 4.95 6.54
CA ILE A 29 10.13 6.06 5.58
C ILE A 29 10.64 7.30 6.32
N LYS A 30 9.99 7.70 7.42
CA LYS A 30 10.42 8.85 8.24
C LYS A 30 11.87 8.72 8.70
N LYS A 31 12.28 7.53 9.18
CA LYS A 31 13.67 7.25 9.59
C LYS A 31 14.64 7.26 8.39
N GLY A 32 14.22 6.82 7.23
CA GLY A 32 15.01 6.90 6.01
C GLY A 32 15.25 8.33 5.53
N LEU A 33 14.27 9.22 5.73
CA LEU A 33 14.35 10.64 5.34
C LEU A 33 15.30 11.47 6.22
N ILE A 34 15.84 10.92 7.31
CA ILE A 34 16.83 11.62 8.15
C ILE A 34 18.11 11.89 7.36
N ALA A 35 18.61 10.91 6.59
CA ALA A 35 19.88 11.04 5.86
C ALA A 35 19.70 11.03 4.34
N PHE A 36 18.58 10.55 3.82
CA PHE A 36 18.35 10.43 2.37
C PHE A 36 17.22 11.33 1.90
N ARG A 37 17.39 11.86 0.70
CA ARG A 37 16.32 12.58 0.00
C ARG A 37 15.18 11.63 -0.36
N PRO A 38 13.94 12.13 -0.53
CA PRO A 38 12.78 11.30 -0.85
C PRO A 38 12.98 10.42 -2.10
N ASP A 39 13.61 10.97 -3.13
CA ASP A 39 13.91 10.28 -4.39
C ASP A 39 14.92 9.13 -4.18
N GLN A 40 15.96 9.34 -3.37
CA GLN A 40 16.94 8.31 -3.02
C GLN A 40 16.30 7.19 -2.20
N LEU A 41 15.50 7.56 -1.19
CA LEU A 41 14.77 6.60 -0.36
C LEU A 41 13.89 5.69 -1.22
N ALA A 42 13.10 6.27 -2.12
CA ALA A 42 12.23 5.52 -3.02
C ALA A 42 13.05 4.58 -3.93
N ALA A 43 14.16 5.06 -4.50
CA ALA A 43 15.02 4.27 -5.37
C ALA A 43 15.67 3.10 -4.62
N ILE A 44 16.21 3.31 -3.40
CA ILE A 44 16.81 2.26 -2.57
C ILE A 44 15.75 1.21 -2.22
N ARG A 45 14.55 1.65 -1.81
CA ARG A 45 13.43 0.75 -1.48
C ARG A 45 13.06 -0.16 -2.65
N ILE A 46 12.90 0.40 -3.85
CA ILE A 46 12.50 -0.35 -5.05
C ILE A 46 13.62 -1.30 -5.49
N ALA A 47 14.86 -0.82 -5.54
CA ALA A 47 16.01 -1.65 -5.91
C ALA A 47 16.17 -2.84 -4.96
N SER A 48 16.20 -2.60 -3.64
CA SER A 48 16.35 -3.67 -2.64
C SER A 48 15.21 -4.70 -2.69
N ALA A 49 13.96 -4.25 -2.86
CA ALA A 49 12.80 -5.14 -2.96
C ALA A 49 12.83 -6.01 -4.23
N GLY A 50 13.24 -5.43 -5.37
CA GLY A 50 13.29 -6.16 -6.64
C GLY A 50 14.45 -7.17 -6.69
N PHE A 51 15.63 -6.79 -6.22
CA PHE A 51 16.79 -7.67 -6.28
C PHE A 51 16.74 -8.81 -5.25
N VAL A 52 16.19 -8.60 -4.06
CA VAL A 52 16.07 -9.68 -3.06
C VAL A 52 15.15 -10.81 -3.52
N LEU A 53 14.19 -10.54 -4.40
CA LEU A 53 13.30 -11.56 -4.95
C LEU A 53 13.89 -12.31 -6.14
N LEU A 54 14.99 -11.85 -6.74
CA LEU A 54 15.58 -12.43 -7.95
C LEU A 54 15.84 -13.95 -7.85
N PRO A 55 16.40 -14.51 -6.76
CA PRO A 55 16.63 -15.96 -6.66
C PRO A 55 15.34 -16.77 -6.78
N PHE A 56 14.21 -16.24 -6.26
CA PHE A 56 12.90 -16.88 -6.33
C PHE A 56 12.21 -16.74 -7.68
N LEU A 57 12.68 -15.81 -8.52
CA LEU A 57 12.09 -15.50 -9.82
C LEU A 57 12.72 -16.28 -10.97
N MET A 58 13.95 -16.76 -10.84
CA MET A 58 14.72 -17.40 -11.94
C MET A 58 13.93 -18.52 -12.63
N GLN A 59 13.22 -19.36 -11.87
CA GLN A 59 12.35 -20.41 -12.43
C GLN A 59 11.01 -19.88 -12.95
N ARG A 60 10.52 -18.75 -12.42
CA ARG A 60 9.21 -18.17 -12.72
C ARG A 60 9.20 -17.33 -14.00
N PHE A 61 10.34 -16.80 -14.45
CA PHE A 61 10.43 -16.13 -15.74
C PHE A 61 9.95 -16.99 -16.90
N LYS A 62 10.13 -18.34 -16.80
CA LYS A 62 9.67 -19.28 -17.81
C LYS A 62 8.12 -19.32 -17.96
N THR A 63 7.38 -18.89 -16.97
CA THR A 63 5.90 -18.85 -17.02
C THR A 63 5.38 -17.54 -17.62
N VAL A 64 6.25 -16.53 -17.79
CA VAL A 64 5.89 -15.21 -18.31
C VAL A 64 5.93 -15.22 -19.83
N ARG A 65 4.78 -15.12 -20.47
CA ARG A 65 4.64 -15.06 -21.94
C ARG A 65 4.91 -13.63 -22.44
N ARG A 66 5.22 -13.47 -23.74
CA ARG A 66 5.55 -12.19 -24.36
C ARG A 66 4.49 -11.08 -24.11
N HIS A 67 3.21 -11.41 -24.12
CA HIS A 67 2.10 -10.48 -23.92
C HIS A 67 1.93 -10.01 -22.48
N HIS A 68 2.58 -10.66 -21.49
CA HIS A 68 2.55 -10.25 -20.09
C HIS A 68 3.50 -9.09 -19.77
N TRP A 69 4.61 -8.96 -20.51
CA TRP A 69 5.67 -8.00 -20.19
C TRP A 69 5.21 -6.54 -20.09
N PRO A 70 4.45 -5.97 -21.06
CA PRO A 70 3.96 -4.59 -20.94
C PRO A 70 3.07 -4.40 -19.73
N LYS A 71 2.23 -5.40 -19.42
CA LYS A 71 1.31 -5.38 -18.27
C LYS A 71 2.07 -5.44 -16.96
N LEU A 72 3.11 -6.29 -16.86
CA LEU A 72 3.96 -6.40 -15.69
C LEU A 72 4.79 -5.13 -15.45
N ILE A 73 5.26 -4.46 -16.50
CA ILE A 73 5.89 -3.14 -16.40
C ILE A 73 4.88 -2.14 -15.82
N SER A 74 3.66 -2.07 -16.36
CA SER A 74 2.61 -1.19 -15.85
C SER A 74 2.31 -1.47 -14.38
N VAL A 75 2.18 -2.74 -14.00
CA VAL A 75 2.00 -3.17 -12.59
C VAL A 75 3.18 -2.71 -11.72
N GLY A 76 4.41 -2.87 -12.18
CA GLY A 76 5.61 -2.40 -11.46
C GLY A 76 5.61 -0.88 -11.26
N LEU A 77 5.26 -0.13 -12.31
CA LEU A 77 5.20 1.33 -12.26
C LEU A 77 4.10 1.82 -11.31
N VAL A 78 2.83 1.44 -11.56
CA VAL A 78 1.70 1.97 -10.77
C VAL A 78 1.52 1.25 -9.43
N GLY A 79 1.98 0.00 -9.30
CA GLY A 79 1.86 -0.77 -8.07
C GLY A 79 3.00 -0.56 -7.07
N SER A 80 4.15 -0.04 -7.52
CA SER A 80 5.32 0.07 -6.64
C SER A 80 6.15 1.32 -6.90
N PHE A 81 6.62 1.55 -8.12
CA PHE A 81 7.59 2.61 -8.43
C PHE A 81 7.01 4.00 -8.12
N ILE A 82 5.93 4.39 -8.80
CA ILE A 82 5.29 5.71 -8.60
C ILE A 82 4.85 5.90 -7.14
N PRO A 83 4.10 4.96 -6.51
CA PRO A 83 3.72 5.12 -5.11
C PRO A 83 4.90 5.26 -4.16
N ALA A 84 6.03 4.56 -4.36
CA ALA A 84 7.18 4.68 -3.49
C ALA A 84 7.73 6.11 -3.43
N PHE A 85 7.82 6.78 -4.58
CA PHE A 85 8.20 8.20 -4.65
C PHE A 85 7.15 9.09 -4.00
N LEU A 86 5.87 8.91 -4.33
CA LEU A 86 4.78 9.73 -3.78
C LEU A 86 4.73 9.65 -2.24
N PHE A 87 4.86 8.47 -1.65
CA PHE A 87 4.91 8.31 -0.19
C PHE A 87 6.14 8.97 0.42
N ALA A 88 7.31 8.82 -0.19
CA ALA A 88 8.54 9.43 0.30
C ALA A 88 8.46 10.97 0.26
N PHE A 89 7.96 11.55 -0.84
CA PHE A 89 7.76 12.99 -0.93
C PHE A 89 6.67 13.49 0.03
N ALA A 90 5.56 12.77 0.16
CA ALA A 90 4.48 13.15 1.07
C ALA A 90 4.96 13.23 2.53
N GLN A 91 5.77 12.27 2.97
CA GLN A 91 6.26 12.21 4.35
C GLN A 91 7.38 13.22 4.68
N THR A 92 7.79 14.05 3.73
CA THR A 92 8.59 15.25 4.07
C THR A 92 7.78 16.31 4.82
N GLN A 93 6.44 16.27 4.70
CA GLN A 93 5.52 17.26 5.27
C GLN A 93 4.33 16.62 6.01
N LEU A 94 4.19 15.30 5.95
CA LEU A 94 3.12 14.56 6.63
C LEU A 94 3.70 13.64 7.71
N ALA A 95 3.04 13.61 8.85
CA ALA A 95 3.30 12.63 9.89
C ALA A 95 3.09 11.21 9.39
N SER A 96 3.88 10.25 9.89
CA SER A 96 3.82 8.84 9.49
C SER A 96 2.46 8.21 9.82
N GLY A 97 1.89 8.56 10.98
CA GLY A 97 0.56 8.12 11.39
C GLY A 97 -0.53 8.59 10.43
N VAL A 98 -0.55 9.87 10.07
CA VAL A 98 -1.51 10.47 9.13
C VAL A 98 -1.39 9.80 7.74
N THR A 99 -0.16 9.59 7.27
CA THR A 99 0.10 8.91 5.99
C THR A 99 -0.45 7.49 5.99
N GLY A 100 -0.29 6.75 7.09
CA GLY A 100 -0.84 5.40 7.25
C GLY A 100 -2.37 5.39 7.23
N VAL A 101 -3.02 6.38 7.87
CA VAL A 101 -4.49 6.51 7.83
C VAL A 101 -4.96 6.86 6.43
N LEU A 102 -4.36 7.83 5.74
CA LEU A 102 -4.71 8.20 4.36
C LEU A 102 -4.56 7.02 3.38
N ASN A 103 -3.56 6.16 3.59
CA ASN A 103 -3.38 4.96 2.77
C ASN A 103 -4.58 3.99 2.83
N THR A 104 -5.41 4.03 3.88
CA THR A 104 -6.62 3.21 3.97
C THR A 104 -7.71 3.62 2.97
N PHE A 105 -7.54 4.72 2.26
CA PHE A 105 -8.37 5.08 1.12
C PHE A 105 -8.22 4.12 -0.08
N THR A 106 -7.16 3.31 -0.14
CA THR A 106 -6.88 2.38 -1.25
C THR A 106 -8.07 1.49 -1.67
N PRO A 107 -8.83 0.82 -0.78
CA PRO A 107 -10.00 0.04 -1.19
C PRO A 107 -11.07 0.88 -1.87
N LEU A 108 -11.29 2.12 -1.41
CA LEU A 108 -12.25 3.04 -2.00
C LEU A 108 -11.79 3.51 -3.39
N ALA A 109 -10.51 3.87 -3.52
CA ALA A 109 -9.89 4.19 -4.81
C ALA A 109 -9.99 3.00 -5.78
N THR A 110 -9.76 1.78 -5.30
CA THR A 110 -9.89 0.55 -6.11
C THR A 110 -11.31 0.38 -6.65
N LEU A 111 -12.32 0.63 -5.82
CA LEU A 111 -13.72 0.55 -6.21
C LEU A 111 -14.07 1.64 -7.23
N ILE A 112 -13.68 2.89 -6.98
CA ILE A 112 -13.93 4.02 -7.88
C ILE A 112 -13.31 3.74 -9.26
N ILE A 113 -12.04 3.33 -9.31
CA ILE A 113 -11.35 2.97 -10.56
C ILE A 113 -12.03 1.78 -11.23
N GLY A 114 -12.44 0.78 -10.45
CA GLY A 114 -13.20 -0.38 -10.95
C GLY A 114 -14.47 0.03 -11.70
N VAL A 115 -15.21 1.00 -11.18
CA VAL A 115 -16.42 1.52 -11.83
C VAL A 115 -16.08 2.39 -13.05
N LEU A 116 -15.20 3.39 -12.88
CA LEU A 116 -14.96 4.40 -13.90
C LEU A 116 -14.20 3.86 -15.12
N VAL A 117 -13.19 3.01 -14.89
CA VAL A 117 -12.30 2.51 -15.95
C VAL A 117 -12.72 1.12 -16.41
N PHE A 118 -13.06 0.23 -15.48
CA PHE A 118 -13.37 -1.19 -15.77
C PHE A 118 -14.87 -1.48 -15.83
N ARG A 119 -15.72 -0.44 -15.71
CA ARG A 119 -17.20 -0.52 -15.81
C ARG A 119 -17.81 -1.59 -14.90
N GLN A 120 -17.23 -1.78 -13.72
CA GLN A 120 -17.77 -2.71 -12.72
C GLN A 120 -19.09 -2.17 -12.18
N MET A 121 -20.08 -3.05 -12.09
CA MET A 121 -21.34 -2.70 -11.43
C MET A 121 -21.18 -2.83 -9.92
N VAL A 122 -21.57 -1.80 -9.18
CA VAL A 122 -21.49 -1.75 -7.73
C VAL A 122 -22.84 -1.40 -7.12
N ALA A 123 -23.11 -1.90 -5.93
CA ALA A 123 -24.34 -1.60 -5.21
C ALA A 123 -24.33 -0.17 -4.64
N MET A 124 -25.51 0.44 -4.45
CA MET A 124 -25.65 1.77 -3.83
C MET A 124 -24.94 1.86 -2.48
N GLN A 125 -24.98 0.80 -1.69
CA GLN A 125 -24.28 0.69 -0.42
C GLN A 125 -22.77 1.00 -0.53
N GLN A 126 -22.12 0.57 -1.63
CA GLN A 126 -20.69 0.81 -1.87
C GLN A 126 -20.42 2.30 -2.12
N TRP A 127 -21.33 3.00 -2.81
CA TRP A 127 -21.24 4.45 -3.00
C TRP A 127 -21.38 5.22 -1.68
N VAL A 128 -22.31 4.79 -0.79
CA VAL A 128 -22.41 5.36 0.56
C VAL A 128 -21.08 5.22 1.31
N GLY A 129 -20.47 4.04 1.25
CA GLY A 129 -19.15 3.82 1.84
C GLY A 129 -18.07 4.73 1.28
N VAL A 130 -18.06 4.94 -0.06
CA VAL A 130 -17.14 5.88 -0.73
C VAL A 130 -17.33 7.31 -0.22
N LEU A 131 -18.56 7.79 -0.15
CA LEU A 131 -18.84 9.16 0.31
C LEU A 131 -18.41 9.40 1.77
N ILE A 132 -18.67 8.43 2.66
CA ILE A 132 -18.22 8.51 4.06
C ILE A 132 -16.67 8.52 4.12
N GLY A 133 -16.00 7.66 3.34
CA GLY A 133 -14.55 7.61 3.29
C GLY A 133 -13.92 8.90 2.72
N LEU A 134 -14.54 9.50 1.70
CA LEU A 134 -14.12 10.81 1.17
C LEU A 134 -14.25 11.91 2.21
N ALA A 135 -15.35 11.95 2.97
CA ALA A 135 -15.53 12.91 4.05
C ALA A 135 -14.46 12.75 5.14
N GLY A 136 -14.14 11.51 5.55
CA GLY A 136 -13.05 11.23 6.48
C GLY A 136 -11.68 11.63 5.95
N THR A 137 -11.42 11.41 4.67
CA THR A 137 -10.18 11.84 4.01
C THR A 137 -10.06 13.37 4.01
N PHE A 138 -11.15 14.09 3.75
CA PHE A 138 -11.18 15.54 3.81
C PHE A 138 -10.83 16.06 5.20
N VAL A 139 -11.40 15.48 6.26
CA VAL A 139 -11.06 15.82 7.66
C VAL A 139 -9.56 15.66 7.92
N LEU A 140 -8.94 14.56 7.46
CA LEU A 140 -7.51 14.33 7.64
C LEU A 140 -6.63 15.32 6.88
N ILE A 141 -7.01 15.67 5.64
CA ILE A 141 -6.23 16.61 4.81
C ILE A 141 -6.25 18.02 5.41
N THR A 142 -7.31 18.36 6.13
CA THR A 142 -7.51 19.69 6.72
C THR A 142 -7.16 19.75 8.22
N ALA A 143 -6.82 18.62 8.85
CA ALA A 143 -6.42 18.57 10.25
C ALA A 143 -5.09 19.31 10.46
N SER A 144 -5.07 20.25 11.42
CA SER A 144 -3.92 21.06 11.78
C SER A 144 -3.77 21.17 13.27
N ALA A 145 -2.52 21.16 13.76
CA ALA A 145 -2.20 21.35 15.18
C ALA A 145 -2.60 22.74 15.72
N SER A 146 -2.78 23.74 14.85
CA SER A 146 -3.25 25.08 15.23
C SER A 146 -4.75 25.18 15.46
N GLY A 147 -5.52 24.11 15.14
CA GLY A 147 -6.98 24.12 15.18
C GLY A 147 -7.63 24.87 14.00
N GLU A 148 -6.84 25.44 13.10
CA GLU A 148 -7.32 26.05 11.86
C GLU A 148 -7.40 25.01 10.74
N LEU A 149 -8.36 25.18 9.84
CA LEU A 149 -8.45 24.34 8.64
C LEU A 149 -7.30 24.71 7.68
N GLN A 150 -6.22 23.93 7.71
CA GLN A 150 -5.09 24.11 6.80
C GLN A 150 -5.04 22.94 5.81
N PHE A 151 -5.16 23.26 4.52
CA PHE A 151 -5.07 22.27 3.47
C PHE A 151 -3.62 21.85 3.24
N ASN A 152 -3.28 20.61 3.59
CA ASN A 152 -1.96 20.06 3.32
C ASN A 152 -1.93 19.40 1.92
N SER A 153 -1.35 20.10 0.95
CA SER A 153 -1.25 19.61 -0.44
C SER A 153 -0.44 18.32 -0.59
N PHE A 154 0.48 18.02 0.33
CA PHE A 154 1.24 16.77 0.32
C PHE A 154 0.37 15.53 0.56
N ALA A 155 -0.79 15.68 1.21
CA ALA A 155 -1.77 14.61 1.34
C ALA A 155 -2.32 14.14 -0.02
N LEU A 156 -2.37 15.03 -1.02
CA LEU A 156 -2.78 14.66 -2.38
C LEU A 156 -1.83 13.64 -3.02
N LEU A 157 -0.54 13.65 -2.66
CA LEU A 157 0.41 12.65 -3.14
C LEU A 157 0.00 11.25 -2.67
N ILE A 158 -0.48 11.12 -1.42
CA ILE A 158 -1.00 9.85 -0.90
C ILE A 158 -2.29 9.44 -1.61
N ILE A 159 -3.19 10.39 -1.90
CA ILE A 159 -4.41 10.08 -2.66
C ILE A 159 -4.05 9.59 -4.07
N VAL A 160 -3.11 10.23 -4.76
CA VAL A 160 -2.61 9.77 -6.06
C VAL A 160 -1.97 8.37 -5.95
N ALA A 161 -1.20 8.10 -4.88
CA ALA A 161 -0.63 6.78 -4.64
C ALA A 161 -1.72 5.71 -4.43
N THR A 162 -2.81 6.02 -3.69
CA THR A 162 -3.93 5.09 -3.52
C THR A 162 -4.70 4.85 -4.81
N ILE A 163 -4.82 5.86 -5.68
CA ILE A 163 -5.37 5.71 -7.04
C ILE A 163 -4.48 4.78 -7.87
N CYS A 164 -3.16 4.95 -7.82
CA CYS A 164 -2.20 4.05 -8.48
C CYS A 164 -2.38 2.60 -8.00
N TYR A 165 -2.53 2.37 -6.68
CA TYR A 165 -2.84 1.04 -6.14
C TYR A 165 -4.20 0.53 -6.63
N GLY A 166 -5.21 1.38 -6.71
CA GLY A 166 -6.51 1.04 -7.27
C GLY A 166 -6.43 0.59 -8.73
N ILE A 167 -5.67 1.32 -9.56
CA ILE A 167 -5.39 0.95 -10.95
C ILE A 167 -4.65 -0.40 -11.00
N ASN A 168 -3.60 -0.56 -10.18
CA ASN A 168 -2.79 -1.78 -10.13
C ASN A 168 -3.64 -3.02 -9.84
N LEU A 169 -4.48 -2.98 -8.79
CA LEU A 169 -5.32 -4.11 -8.41
C LEU A 169 -6.33 -4.48 -9.52
N ASN A 170 -6.91 -3.48 -10.18
CA ASN A 170 -7.82 -3.72 -11.30
C ASN A 170 -7.07 -4.25 -12.53
N LEU A 171 -5.86 -3.76 -12.86
CA LEU A 171 -5.03 -4.29 -13.93
C LEU A 171 -4.71 -5.77 -13.72
N ILE A 172 -4.27 -6.14 -12.52
CA ILE A 172 -3.97 -7.54 -12.16
C ILE A 172 -5.21 -8.41 -12.37
N LYS A 173 -6.36 -7.98 -11.83
CA LYS A 173 -7.60 -8.73 -11.88
C LYS A 173 -8.11 -8.98 -13.30
N HIS A 174 -8.01 -7.97 -14.16
CA HIS A 174 -8.66 -8.01 -15.48
C HIS A 174 -7.72 -8.39 -16.64
N HIS A 175 -6.40 -8.17 -16.48
CA HIS A 175 -5.47 -8.31 -17.61
C HIS A 175 -4.43 -9.43 -17.46
N ILE A 176 -4.18 -9.92 -16.24
CA ILE A 176 -3.18 -10.97 -15.97
C ILE A 176 -3.67 -11.97 -14.90
N PRO A 177 -4.92 -12.48 -15.00
CA PRO A 177 -5.47 -13.42 -14.02
C PRO A 177 -4.78 -14.79 -14.04
N ASP A 178 -4.13 -15.12 -15.14
CA ASP A 178 -3.46 -16.41 -15.40
C ASP A 178 -2.08 -16.52 -14.73
N LEU A 179 -1.50 -15.42 -14.25
CA LEU A 179 -0.24 -15.44 -13.52
C LEU A 179 -0.46 -15.52 -12.01
N GLY A 180 0.39 -16.32 -11.35
CA GLY A 180 0.40 -16.38 -9.88
C GLY A 180 0.86 -15.05 -9.25
N ALA A 181 0.26 -14.68 -8.11
CA ALA A 181 0.52 -13.41 -7.42
C ALA A 181 2.02 -13.15 -7.14
N LEU A 182 2.78 -14.18 -6.72
CA LEU A 182 4.21 -14.05 -6.50
C LEU A 182 5.00 -13.79 -7.81
N THR A 183 4.56 -14.37 -8.93
CA THR A 183 5.15 -14.10 -10.25
C THR A 183 4.87 -12.67 -10.68
N ILE A 184 3.61 -12.22 -10.56
CA ILE A 184 3.22 -10.85 -10.89
C ILE A 184 4.06 -9.86 -10.11
N THR A 185 4.04 -9.96 -8.79
CA THR A 185 4.72 -9.00 -7.90
C THR A 185 6.23 -9.04 -8.06
N GLY A 186 6.82 -10.23 -8.06
CA GLY A 186 8.28 -10.37 -8.13
C GLY A 186 8.83 -9.89 -9.47
N VAL A 187 8.21 -10.29 -10.59
CA VAL A 187 8.67 -9.85 -11.92
C VAL A 187 8.44 -8.35 -12.10
N SER A 188 7.30 -7.81 -11.66
CA SER A 188 7.02 -6.38 -11.76
C SER A 188 8.00 -5.53 -10.95
N LEU A 189 8.34 -5.94 -9.72
CA LEU A 189 9.34 -5.26 -8.90
C LEU A 189 10.73 -5.35 -9.54
N PHE A 190 11.09 -6.53 -10.05
CA PHE A 190 12.39 -6.71 -10.72
C PHE A 190 12.53 -5.84 -11.96
N LEU A 191 11.45 -5.64 -12.73
CA LEU A 191 11.48 -4.79 -13.94
C LEU A 191 11.73 -3.30 -13.63
N VAL A 192 11.30 -2.82 -12.47
CA VAL A 192 11.48 -1.41 -12.05
C VAL A 192 12.71 -1.20 -11.16
N ALA A 193 13.34 -2.28 -10.68
CA ALA A 193 14.52 -2.20 -9.82
C ALA A 193 15.80 -1.69 -10.55
N PRO A 194 16.15 -2.18 -11.76
CA PRO A 194 17.32 -1.68 -12.46
C PRO A 194 17.27 -0.18 -12.78
N PRO A 195 16.17 0.39 -13.34
CA PRO A 195 16.09 1.83 -13.55
C PRO A 195 16.15 2.63 -12.25
N ALA A 196 15.57 2.12 -11.14
CA ALA A 196 15.68 2.76 -9.83
C ALA A 196 17.14 2.77 -9.33
N LEU A 197 17.86 1.66 -9.47
CA LEU A 197 19.26 1.57 -9.10
C LEU A 197 20.16 2.48 -9.96
N ILE A 198 19.94 2.49 -11.27
CA ILE A 198 20.69 3.37 -12.19
C ILE A 198 20.46 4.83 -11.81
N TYR A 199 19.19 5.23 -11.59
CA TYR A 199 18.87 6.56 -11.12
C TYR A 199 19.62 6.92 -9.83
N LEU A 200 19.58 6.03 -8.84
CA LEU A 200 20.24 6.23 -7.55
C LEU A 200 21.75 6.48 -7.68
N LEU A 201 22.40 5.67 -8.51
CA LEU A 201 23.87 5.71 -8.64
C LEU A 201 24.39 6.81 -9.57
N VAL A 202 23.60 7.18 -10.60
CA VAL A 202 24.05 8.13 -11.64
C VAL A 202 23.51 9.53 -11.41
N ALA A 203 22.26 9.65 -10.96
CA ALA A 203 21.56 10.93 -10.87
C ALA A 203 21.53 11.53 -9.43
N THR A 204 22.09 10.84 -8.45
CA THR A 204 22.12 11.31 -7.07
C THR A 204 23.51 11.17 -6.44
N PRO A 205 23.84 11.99 -5.43
CA PRO A 205 25.11 11.90 -4.70
C PRO A 205 25.13 10.74 -3.68
N PHE A 206 24.44 9.64 -3.96
CA PHE A 206 24.26 8.52 -3.01
C PHE A 206 25.59 7.96 -2.50
N ILE A 207 26.55 7.72 -3.41
CA ILE A 207 27.85 7.15 -3.05
C ILE A 207 28.66 8.07 -2.13
N GLU A 208 28.65 9.38 -2.41
CA GLU A 208 29.35 10.37 -1.58
C GLU A 208 28.72 10.47 -0.18
N GLN A 209 27.41 10.37 -0.09
CA GLN A 209 26.68 10.42 1.17
C GLN A 209 26.99 9.26 2.09
N LEU A 210 27.28 8.07 1.56
CA LEU A 210 27.61 6.88 2.36
C LEU A 210 28.81 7.08 3.29
N GLY A 211 29.74 7.97 2.93
CA GLY A 211 30.94 8.25 3.72
C GLY A 211 30.91 9.54 4.53
N THR A 212 29.94 10.43 4.30
CA THR A 212 30.00 11.80 4.80
C THR A 212 28.80 12.21 5.66
N GLN A 213 27.63 11.63 5.44
CA GLN A 213 26.40 12.02 6.15
C GLN A 213 26.29 11.30 7.51
N PRO A 214 25.98 12.04 8.61
CA PRO A 214 25.59 11.42 9.86
C PRO A 214 24.30 10.60 9.66
N ASP A 215 24.11 9.58 10.49
CA ASP A 215 22.93 8.68 10.49
C ASP A 215 22.67 7.90 9.20
N VAL A 216 23.60 7.97 8.21
CA VAL A 216 23.43 7.28 6.92
C VAL A 216 23.25 5.77 7.08
N VAL A 217 23.99 5.12 7.97
CA VAL A 217 23.90 3.68 8.21
C VAL A 217 22.55 3.31 8.81
N PHE A 218 22.08 4.10 9.78
CA PHE A 218 20.77 3.91 10.41
C PHE A 218 19.64 4.10 9.40
N SER A 219 19.66 5.19 8.64
CA SER A 219 18.64 5.49 7.63
C SER A 219 18.65 4.47 6.48
N LEU A 220 19.82 4.07 6.01
CA LEU A 220 19.95 3.01 4.99
C LEU A 220 19.38 1.69 5.51
N GLY A 221 19.69 1.33 6.75
CA GLY A 221 19.12 0.15 7.41
C GLY A 221 17.59 0.19 7.45
N ALA A 222 17.01 1.33 7.82
CA ALA A 222 15.55 1.53 7.82
C ALA A 222 14.94 1.33 6.42
N ILE A 223 15.57 1.88 5.38
CA ILE A 223 15.09 1.76 3.99
C ILE A 223 15.26 0.32 3.48
N LEU A 224 16.35 -0.37 3.81
CA LEU A 224 16.54 -1.77 3.43
C LEU A 224 15.51 -2.68 4.11
N VAL A 225 15.22 -2.47 5.39
CA VAL A 225 14.13 -3.17 6.09
C VAL A 225 12.79 -2.89 5.39
N LEU A 226 12.53 -1.63 5.03
CA LEU A 226 11.33 -1.24 4.30
C LEU A 226 11.21 -1.94 2.93
N GLY A 227 12.29 -2.03 2.17
CA GLY A 227 12.32 -2.71 0.87
C GLY A 227 12.22 -4.23 0.98
N ILE A 228 13.05 -4.83 1.81
CA ILE A 228 13.15 -6.29 1.93
C ILE A 228 11.96 -6.86 2.72
N VAL A 229 11.73 -6.36 3.94
CA VAL A 229 10.67 -6.88 4.81
C VAL A 229 9.33 -6.24 4.46
N GLY A 230 9.27 -4.90 4.39
CA GLY A 230 8.03 -4.14 4.17
C GLY A 230 7.44 -4.33 2.77
N THR A 231 8.24 -4.71 1.78
CA THR A 231 7.77 -4.90 0.40
C THR A 231 7.90 -6.36 -0.03
N ALA A 232 9.10 -6.92 -0.13
CA ALA A 232 9.31 -8.24 -0.70
C ALA A 232 8.71 -9.36 0.19
N MET A 233 9.12 -9.45 1.47
CA MET A 233 8.63 -10.48 2.39
C MET A 233 7.14 -10.33 2.71
N ALA A 234 6.66 -9.10 2.92
CA ALA A 234 5.27 -8.83 3.21
C ALA A 234 4.33 -9.38 2.12
N LEU A 235 4.72 -9.26 0.85
CA LEU A 235 3.96 -9.82 -0.27
C LEU A 235 3.94 -11.35 -0.27
N VAL A 236 5.02 -12.01 0.12
CA VAL A 236 5.04 -13.48 0.28
C VAL A 236 4.09 -13.90 1.39
N ILE A 237 4.11 -13.19 2.53
CA ILE A 237 3.20 -13.45 3.65
C ILE A 237 1.75 -13.21 3.23
N PHE A 238 1.47 -12.07 2.57
CA PHE A 238 0.14 -11.73 2.07
C PHE A 238 -0.42 -12.82 1.15
N ASN A 239 0.36 -13.26 0.16
CA ASN A 239 -0.03 -14.33 -0.74
C ASN A 239 -0.25 -15.67 -0.03
N THR A 240 0.48 -15.93 1.06
CA THR A 240 0.26 -17.12 1.89
C THR A 240 -1.08 -17.03 2.62
N VAL A 241 -1.42 -15.88 3.19
CA VAL A 241 -2.72 -15.66 3.85
C VAL A 241 -3.87 -15.79 2.85
N VAL A 242 -3.74 -15.20 1.65
CA VAL A 242 -4.75 -15.34 0.57
C VAL A 242 -5.03 -16.79 0.21
N LYS A 243 -4.01 -17.66 0.21
CA LYS A 243 -4.16 -19.09 -0.07
C LYS A 243 -4.80 -19.90 1.06
N MET A 244 -4.68 -19.42 2.29
CA MET A 244 -5.18 -20.11 3.49
C MET A 244 -6.60 -19.68 3.87
N THR A 245 -7.07 -18.55 3.34
CA THR A 245 -8.33 -17.90 3.75
C THR A 245 -9.07 -17.34 2.55
N ASP A 246 -10.13 -16.60 2.80
CA ASP A 246 -10.83 -15.84 1.76
C ASP A 246 -10.27 -14.41 1.61
N THR A 247 -10.69 -13.74 0.53
CA THR A 247 -10.30 -12.37 0.24
C THR A 247 -10.83 -11.37 1.27
N THR A 248 -11.97 -11.65 1.89
CA THR A 248 -12.58 -10.80 2.92
C THR A 248 -11.73 -10.78 4.19
N PHE A 249 -11.28 -11.97 4.65
CA PHE A 249 -10.37 -12.08 5.78
C PHE A 249 -9.03 -11.39 5.47
N THR A 250 -8.44 -11.67 4.32
CA THR A 250 -7.12 -11.09 3.96
C THR A 250 -7.19 -9.56 3.85
N SER A 251 -8.29 -9.01 3.31
CA SER A 251 -8.46 -7.55 3.19
C SER A 251 -8.62 -6.86 4.55
N SER A 252 -8.94 -7.59 5.63
CA SER A 252 -9.05 -6.99 6.96
C SER A 252 -7.74 -6.43 7.51
N VAL A 253 -6.59 -6.81 6.93
CA VAL A 253 -5.29 -6.20 7.24
C VAL A 253 -5.31 -4.68 7.06
N THR A 254 -6.08 -4.16 6.08
CA THR A 254 -6.17 -2.72 5.80
C THR A 254 -6.81 -1.93 6.94
N TYR A 255 -7.58 -2.58 7.82
CA TYR A 255 -8.13 -1.94 9.02
C TYR A 255 -7.13 -1.86 10.18
N LEU A 256 -6.14 -2.76 10.21
CA LEU A 256 -5.14 -2.84 11.27
C LEU A 256 -3.93 -1.94 11.00
N ILE A 257 -3.57 -1.75 9.73
CA ILE A 257 -2.42 -0.94 9.30
C ILE A 257 -2.45 0.48 9.91
N PRO A 258 -3.54 1.27 9.83
CA PRO A 258 -3.55 2.63 10.36
C PRO A 258 -3.43 2.68 11.88
N ILE A 259 -3.95 1.67 12.57
CA ILE A 259 -3.81 1.56 14.04
C ILE A 259 -2.34 1.44 14.41
N VAL A 260 -1.61 0.54 13.74
CA VAL A 260 -0.18 0.36 13.96
C VAL A 260 0.60 1.62 13.59
N ALA A 261 0.28 2.24 12.44
CA ALA A 261 0.94 3.45 11.97
C ALA A 261 0.78 4.62 12.96
N LEU A 262 -0.44 4.83 13.49
CA LEU A 262 -0.70 5.87 14.49
C LEU A 262 0.00 5.58 15.81
N ILE A 263 -0.05 4.35 16.33
CA ILE A 263 0.63 3.98 17.57
C ILE A 263 2.14 4.24 17.44
N LEU A 264 2.76 3.81 16.34
CA LEU A 264 4.19 4.02 16.12
C LEU A 264 4.52 5.50 15.91
N GLY A 265 3.66 6.27 15.24
CA GLY A 265 3.81 7.71 15.10
C GLY A 265 3.81 8.42 16.47
N VAL A 266 2.83 8.10 17.33
CA VAL A 266 2.74 8.66 18.69
C VAL A 266 3.96 8.27 19.54
N ILE A 267 4.42 7.01 19.46
CA ILE A 267 5.64 6.57 20.17
C ILE A 267 6.87 7.35 19.67
N ASP A 268 6.91 7.72 18.39
CA ASP A 268 7.98 8.53 17.80
C ASP A 268 7.81 10.04 18.02
N GLY A 269 6.86 10.46 18.86
CA GLY A 269 6.61 11.86 19.24
C GLY A 269 5.75 12.65 18.24
N GLU A 270 5.03 12.00 17.34
CA GLU A 270 4.10 12.68 16.44
C GLU A 270 2.84 13.14 17.21
N PRO A 271 2.33 14.37 16.94
CA PRO A 271 1.11 14.86 17.58
C PRO A 271 -0.10 14.02 17.14
N PHE A 272 -0.92 13.61 18.09
CA PHE A 272 -2.20 12.98 17.83
C PHE A 272 -3.33 13.96 18.11
N LEU A 273 -4.05 14.32 17.05
CA LEU A 273 -5.19 15.23 17.10
C LEU A 273 -6.50 14.44 17.10
N ILE A 274 -7.55 15.02 17.65
CA ILE A 274 -8.87 14.39 17.65
C ILE A 274 -9.42 14.23 16.22
N GLU A 275 -9.06 15.13 15.31
CA GLU A 275 -9.39 15.09 13.89
C GLU A 275 -8.78 13.85 13.21
N HIS A 276 -7.59 13.40 13.65
CA HIS A 276 -6.99 12.17 13.17
C HIS A 276 -7.86 10.95 13.54
N ALA A 277 -8.41 10.91 14.77
CA ALA A 277 -9.30 9.84 15.20
C ALA A 277 -10.63 9.86 14.43
N ILE A 278 -11.23 11.05 14.25
CA ILE A 278 -12.49 11.23 13.52
C ILE A 278 -12.32 10.83 12.05
N GLY A 279 -11.31 11.36 11.38
CA GLY A 279 -11.02 11.06 9.99
C GLY A 279 -10.73 9.56 9.76
N MET A 280 -9.93 8.96 10.63
CA MET A 280 -9.66 7.52 10.62
C MET A 280 -10.93 6.70 10.79
N ALA A 281 -11.76 7.02 11.81
CA ALA A 281 -13.01 6.31 12.05
C ALA A 281 -13.95 6.40 10.84
N ALA A 282 -14.10 7.58 10.24
CA ALA A 282 -14.91 7.78 9.04
C ALA A 282 -14.39 6.96 7.84
N ILE A 283 -13.08 6.96 7.58
CA ILE A 283 -12.49 6.15 6.49
C ILE A 283 -12.73 4.66 6.74
N LEU A 284 -12.44 4.16 7.95
CA LEU A 284 -12.63 2.75 8.30
C LEU A 284 -14.10 2.32 8.18
N VAL A 285 -15.05 3.14 8.63
CA VAL A 285 -16.49 2.89 8.47
C VAL A 285 -16.86 2.90 6.99
N GLY A 286 -16.39 3.87 6.22
CA GLY A 286 -16.61 3.94 4.78
C GLY A 286 -16.11 2.68 4.05
N VAL A 287 -14.87 2.26 4.33
CA VAL A 287 -14.28 1.04 3.76
C VAL A 287 -15.07 -0.21 4.19
N PHE A 288 -15.48 -0.29 5.47
CA PHE A 288 -16.28 -1.39 5.96
C PHE A 288 -17.63 -1.49 5.25
N ILE A 289 -18.36 -0.36 5.09
CA ILE A 289 -19.64 -0.31 4.39
C ILE A 289 -19.44 -0.69 2.90
N ALA A 290 -18.42 -0.14 2.24
CA ALA A 290 -18.13 -0.43 0.83
C ALA A 290 -17.79 -1.91 0.59
N ASN A 291 -17.14 -2.58 1.55
CA ASN A 291 -16.73 -3.98 1.43
C ASN A 291 -17.81 -4.98 1.90
N ARG A 292 -18.90 -4.54 2.57
CA ARG A 292 -20.01 -5.44 2.91
C ARG A 292 -20.65 -5.99 1.64
N ARG A 293 -20.77 -7.32 1.55
CA ARG A 293 -21.52 -7.96 0.46
C ARG A 293 -22.96 -7.45 0.46
N ALA A 294 -23.38 -6.82 -0.64
CA ALA A 294 -24.80 -6.52 -0.83
C ALA A 294 -25.56 -7.85 -0.73
N ARG A 295 -26.54 -7.94 0.18
CA ARG A 295 -27.45 -9.09 0.22
C ARG A 295 -28.10 -9.20 -1.15
N LYS A 296 -27.87 -10.32 -1.86
CA LYS A 296 -28.66 -10.61 -3.07
C LYS A 296 -30.12 -10.48 -2.72
N PRO A 297 -30.95 -9.76 -3.51
CA PRO A 297 -32.39 -9.79 -3.33
C PRO A 297 -32.83 -11.26 -3.31
N ARG A 298 -33.59 -11.67 -2.28
CA ARG A 298 -34.27 -12.97 -2.31
C ARG A 298 -35.19 -12.91 -3.52
N VAL A 299 -34.87 -13.63 -4.59
CA VAL A 299 -35.81 -13.91 -5.66
C VAL A 299 -36.92 -14.72 -4.98
N ALA A 300 -38.12 -14.13 -4.90
CA ALA A 300 -39.29 -14.84 -4.41
C ALA A 300 -39.47 -16.10 -5.30
N PRO A 301 -39.75 -17.26 -4.73
CA PRO A 301 -40.06 -18.43 -5.53
C PRO A 301 -41.27 -18.08 -6.41
N THR A 302 -41.07 -18.15 -7.72
CA THR A 302 -42.18 -18.13 -8.68
C THR A 302 -43.08 -19.30 -8.34
N VAL A 303 -44.33 -19.00 -7.92
CA VAL A 303 -45.41 -19.93 -7.67
C VAL A 303 -45.92 -20.50 -8.99
#